data_d4f7e05dfcfe846744777df62d349d43
#
_entry.id   d4f7e05dfcfe846744777df62d349d43
#
_cell.length_a   1.000
_cell.length_b   1.000
_cell.length_c   1.000
_cell.angle_alpha   90.00
_cell.angle_beta   90.00
_cell.angle_gamma   90.00
#
_symmetry.space_group_name_H-M   'P 1'
#
loop_
_entity.id
_entity.type
_entity.pdbx_description
1 polymer ?
#
loop_
_entity_poly.entity_id
_entity_poly.type
_entity_poly.pdbx_seq_one_letter_code
_entity_poly.pdbx_strand_id
1 'polypeptide(L)'
;MIRVDTNYIIRYLINDNIEMADIAEEILTTKNVFISNEILAEVVYVLFGVYKISKEDISNQLLYLIDFENISVSNYEIIKKTLNIFKNKNLDFVDCLLCAYSTKDEIMTFDKKLNKCIEDI
;
A
#
# COMPACT_ATOMS: atom_id res chain seq x y z
N MET A 1 -4.19 -18.20 8.78
CA MET A 1 -3.83 -16.89 8.17
C MET A 1 -2.56 -17.06 7.34
N ILE A 2 -2.62 -16.65 6.09
CA ILE A 2 -1.48 -16.70 5.18
C ILE A 2 -0.84 -15.32 5.13
N ARG A 3 0.48 -15.27 5.06
CA ARG A 3 1.23 -14.05 4.74
C ARG A 3 1.90 -14.26 3.39
N VAL A 4 1.93 -13.21 2.57
CA VAL A 4 2.57 -13.25 1.26
C VAL A 4 3.71 -12.24 1.23
N ASP A 5 4.69 -12.47 0.37
CA ASP A 5 5.76 -11.51 0.17
C ASP A 5 5.40 -10.50 -0.93
N THR A 6 6.28 -9.53 -1.11
CA THR A 6 6.09 -8.47 -2.09
C THR A 6 5.87 -9.01 -3.50
N ASN A 7 6.67 -10.01 -3.91
CA ASN A 7 6.60 -10.51 -5.28
C ASN A 7 5.26 -11.19 -5.58
N TYR A 8 4.64 -11.81 -4.58
CA TYR A 8 3.32 -12.43 -4.73
C TYR A 8 2.28 -11.39 -5.16
N ILE A 9 2.29 -10.24 -4.51
CA ILE A 9 1.37 -9.14 -4.82
C ILE A 9 1.71 -8.52 -6.17
N ILE A 10 3.01 -8.31 -6.45
CA ILE A 10 3.46 -7.75 -7.73
C ILE A 10 3.01 -8.63 -8.91
N ARG A 11 3.18 -9.96 -8.80
CA ARG A 11 2.76 -10.87 -9.88
C ARG A 11 1.26 -10.79 -10.14
N TYR A 12 0.47 -10.64 -9.08
CA TYR A 12 -0.98 -10.47 -9.21
C TYR A 12 -1.34 -9.16 -9.91
N LEU A 13 -0.70 -8.05 -9.51
CA LEU A 13 -1.06 -6.72 -10.00
C LEU A 13 -0.54 -6.45 -11.42
N ILE A 14 0.68 -6.89 -11.73
CA ILE A 14 1.32 -6.64 -13.03
C ILE A 14 0.85 -7.64 -14.09
N ASN A 15 0.67 -8.89 -13.69
CA ASN A 15 0.18 -9.96 -14.57
C ASN A 15 1.05 -10.18 -15.81
N ASP A 16 2.37 -10.04 -15.65
CA ASP A 16 3.35 -10.24 -16.73
C ASP A 16 3.87 -11.68 -16.83
N ASN A 17 3.56 -12.51 -15.83
CA ASN A 17 3.87 -13.94 -15.81
C ASN A 17 2.56 -14.66 -15.48
N ILE A 18 1.92 -15.23 -16.50
CA ILE A 18 0.59 -15.81 -16.38
C ILE A 18 0.53 -16.89 -15.30
N GLU A 19 1.51 -17.78 -15.25
CA GLU A 19 1.52 -18.87 -14.27
C GLU A 19 1.59 -18.33 -12.84
N MET A 20 2.52 -17.41 -12.57
CA MET A 20 2.66 -16.81 -11.24
C MET A 20 1.45 -15.96 -10.88
N ALA A 21 0.92 -15.21 -11.85
CA ALA A 21 -0.25 -14.38 -11.64
C ALA A 21 -1.48 -15.21 -11.27
N ASP A 22 -1.67 -16.34 -11.93
CA ASP A 22 -2.81 -17.24 -11.65
C ASP A 22 -2.71 -17.83 -10.25
N ILE A 23 -1.50 -18.25 -9.84
CA ILE A 23 -1.27 -18.77 -8.49
C ILE A 23 -1.54 -17.67 -7.44
N ALA A 24 -1.01 -16.48 -7.66
CA ALA A 24 -1.20 -15.35 -6.75
C ALA A 24 -2.68 -14.95 -6.66
N GLU A 25 -3.38 -14.90 -7.80
CA GLU A 25 -4.80 -14.58 -7.83
C GLU A 25 -5.61 -15.58 -7.02
N GLU A 26 -5.36 -16.88 -7.18
CA GLU A 26 -6.07 -17.91 -6.41
C GLU A 26 -5.94 -17.67 -4.91
N ILE A 27 -4.73 -17.41 -4.44
CA ILE A 27 -4.48 -17.20 -3.01
C ILE A 27 -5.09 -15.87 -2.53
N LEU A 28 -4.84 -14.79 -3.25
CA LEU A 28 -5.29 -13.46 -2.82
C LEU A 28 -6.80 -13.26 -2.89
N THR A 29 -7.50 -14.05 -3.72
CA THR A 29 -8.95 -13.91 -3.86
C THR A 29 -9.74 -14.93 -3.06
N THR A 30 -9.13 -16.03 -2.59
CA THR A 30 -9.89 -17.11 -1.94
C THR A 30 -9.43 -17.44 -0.51
N LYS A 31 -8.20 -17.07 -0.13
CA LYS A 31 -7.65 -17.44 1.18
C LYS A 31 -7.59 -16.23 2.11
N ASN A 32 -7.60 -16.48 3.41
CA ASN A 32 -7.40 -15.42 4.40
C ASN A 32 -5.94 -15.01 4.42
N VAL A 33 -5.65 -13.81 3.94
CA VAL A 33 -4.29 -13.30 3.78
C VAL A 33 -4.11 -12.01 4.57
N PHE A 34 -3.00 -11.91 5.30
CA PHE A 34 -2.59 -10.69 5.98
C PHE A 34 -1.44 -10.05 5.22
N ILE A 35 -1.56 -8.75 4.94
CA ILE A 35 -0.51 -7.97 4.29
C ILE A 35 -0.02 -6.92 5.28
N SER A 36 1.25 -7.02 5.69
CA SER A 36 1.84 -6.08 6.64
C SER A 36 2.12 -4.73 5.99
N ASN A 37 2.30 -3.70 6.83
CA ASN A 37 2.68 -2.37 6.35
C ASN A 37 4.01 -2.40 5.61
N GLU A 38 4.97 -3.21 6.07
CA GLU A 38 6.28 -3.37 5.42
C GLU A 38 6.13 -3.89 4.00
N ILE A 39 5.27 -4.88 3.81
CA ILE A 39 5.03 -5.44 2.47
C ILE A 39 4.32 -4.44 1.57
N LEU A 40 3.33 -3.73 2.09
CA LEU A 40 2.65 -2.68 1.32
C LEU A 40 3.65 -1.60 0.87
N ALA A 41 4.53 -1.16 1.77
CA ALA A 41 5.54 -0.15 1.44
C ALA A 41 6.48 -0.64 0.33
N GLU A 42 6.92 -1.90 0.42
CA GLU A 42 7.80 -2.48 -0.59
C GLU A 42 7.09 -2.65 -1.94
N VAL A 43 5.83 -3.07 -1.94
CA VAL A 43 5.02 -3.15 -3.15
C VAL A 43 4.93 -1.79 -3.84
N VAL A 44 4.63 -0.74 -3.08
CA VAL A 44 4.56 0.62 -3.62
C VAL A 44 5.90 1.05 -4.21
N TYR A 45 6.99 0.80 -3.48
CA TYR A 45 8.33 1.13 -3.94
C TYR A 45 8.65 0.45 -5.29
N VAL A 46 8.34 -0.83 -5.41
CA VAL A 46 8.60 -1.60 -6.64
C VAL A 46 7.72 -1.11 -7.79
N LEU A 47 6.42 -0.94 -7.55
CA LEU A 47 5.50 -0.48 -8.59
C LEU A 47 5.87 0.91 -9.11
N PHE A 48 6.21 1.81 -8.22
CA PHE A 48 6.55 3.18 -8.58
C PHE A 48 7.95 3.29 -9.19
N GLY A 49 8.95 2.68 -8.53
CA GLY A 49 10.36 2.84 -8.90
C GLY A 49 10.80 1.94 -10.03
N VAL A 50 10.37 0.69 -10.08
CA VAL A 50 10.79 -0.28 -11.10
C VAL A 50 9.84 -0.28 -12.29
N TYR A 51 8.54 -0.41 -12.04
CA TYR A 51 7.54 -0.51 -13.11
C TYR A 51 7.04 0.85 -13.60
N LYS A 52 7.41 1.94 -12.93
CA LYS A 52 7.04 3.30 -13.34
C LYS A 52 5.52 3.52 -13.40
N ILE A 53 4.79 2.88 -12.51
CA ILE A 53 3.35 3.05 -12.44
C ILE A 53 3.03 4.32 -11.67
N SER A 54 2.02 5.06 -12.09
CA SER A 54 1.64 6.33 -11.46
C SER A 54 1.14 6.12 -10.03
N LYS A 55 1.29 7.13 -9.20
CA LYS A 55 0.77 7.12 -7.82
C LYS A 55 -0.72 6.88 -7.79
N GLU A 56 -1.45 7.47 -8.73
CA GLU A 56 -2.89 7.28 -8.84
C GLU A 56 -3.25 5.81 -9.09
N ASP A 57 -2.60 5.18 -10.05
CA ASP A 57 -2.88 3.78 -10.40
C ASP A 57 -2.47 2.85 -9.27
N ILE A 58 -1.31 3.09 -8.63
CA ILE A 58 -0.87 2.30 -7.47
C ILE A 58 -1.91 2.38 -6.34
N SER A 59 -2.33 3.59 -6.00
CA SER A 59 -3.31 3.81 -4.93
C SER A 59 -4.62 3.11 -5.24
N ASN A 60 -5.13 3.25 -6.45
CA ASN A 60 -6.40 2.64 -6.84
C ASN A 60 -6.33 1.12 -6.81
N GLN A 61 -5.24 0.52 -7.29
CA GLN A 61 -5.06 -0.92 -7.27
C GLN A 61 -4.96 -1.48 -5.85
N LEU A 62 -4.21 -0.81 -4.99
CA LEU A 62 -4.05 -1.28 -3.61
C LEU A 62 -5.30 -1.03 -2.77
N LEU A 63 -6.02 0.06 -2.99
CA LEU A 63 -7.31 0.29 -2.34
C LEU A 63 -8.31 -0.79 -2.71
N TYR A 64 -8.31 -1.22 -3.96
CA TYR A 64 -9.16 -2.32 -4.42
C TYR A 64 -8.78 -3.64 -3.72
N LEU A 65 -7.49 -3.94 -3.65
CA LEU A 65 -6.99 -5.18 -3.04
C LEU A 65 -7.32 -5.27 -1.56
N ILE A 66 -7.03 -4.23 -0.78
CA ILE A 66 -7.27 -4.26 0.67
C ILE A 66 -8.74 -4.28 1.04
N ASP A 67 -9.63 -4.02 0.08
CA ASP A 67 -11.07 -4.03 0.30
C ASP A 67 -11.67 -5.43 0.15
N PHE A 68 -10.91 -6.42 -0.27
CA PHE A 68 -11.38 -7.81 -0.32
C PHE A 68 -11.64 -8.31 1.11
N GLU A 69 -12.76 -8.98 1.32
CA GLU A 69 -13.13 -9.50 2.66
C GLU A 69 -12.08 -10.43 3.27
N ASN A 70 -11.37 -11.18 2.41
CA ASN A 70 -10.36 -12.15 2.82
C ASN A 70 -8.98 -11.54 3.04
N ILE A 71 -8.80 -10.25 2.76
CA ILE A 71 -7.52 -9.56 2.96
C ILE A 71 -7.58 -8.73 4.23
N SER A 72 -6.57 -8.89 5.08
CA SER A 72 -6.43 -8.12 6.32
C SER A 72 -5.15 -7.31 6.28
N VAL A 73 -5.21 -6.12 6.86
CA VAL A 73 -4.05 -5.24 7.05
C VAL A 73 -4.00 -4.81 8.51
N SER A 74 -2.90 -4.20 8.95
CA SER A 74 -2.74 -3.80 10.36
C SER A 74 -3.83 -2.84 10.83
N ASN A 75 -4.13 -1.83 10.02
CA ASN A 75 -5.19 -0.87 10.32
C ASN A 75 -5.78 -0.38 9.00
N TYR A 76 -6.96 -0.87 8.68
CA TYR A 76 -7.61 -0.58 7.40
C TYR A 76 -7.81 0.92 7.17
N GLU A 77 -8.31 1.63 8.18
CA GLU A 77 -8.58 3.08 8.06
C GLU A 77 -7.29 3.89 7.84
N ILE A 78 -6.22 3.51 8.53
CA ILE A 78 -4.91 4.17 8.35
C ILE A 78 -4.35 3.90 6.96
N ILE A 79 -4.41 2.66 6.48
CA ILE A 79 -3.89 2.32 5.15
C ILE A 79 -4.70 3.01 4.05
N LYS A 80 -6.01 3.03 4.19
CA LYS A 80 -6.89 3.74 3.25
C LYS A 80 -6.52 5.22 3.18
N LYS A 81 -6.35 5.86 4.34
CA LYS A 81 -5.93 7.25 4.42
C LYS A 81 -4.55 7.46 3.81
N THR A 82 -3.61 6.56 4.11
CA THR A 82 -2.25 6.59 3.57
C THR A 82 -2.25 6.57 2.05
N LEU A 83 -3.01 5.68 1.45
CA LEU A 83 -3.07 5.55 -0.01
C LEU A 83 -3.72 6.78 -0.66
N ASN A 84 -4.72 7.37 -0.02
CA ASN A 84 -5.32 8.61 -0.51
C ASN A 84 -4.35 9.79 -0.43
N ILE A 85 -3.54 9.88 0.63
CA ILE A 85 -2.48 10.88 0.74
C ILE A 85 -1.43 10.67 -0.34
N PHE A 86 -0.99 9.42 -0.52
CA PHE A 86 0.02 9.06 -1.53
C PHE A 86 -0.41 9.45 -2.93
N LYS A 87 -1.68 9.25 -3.25
CA LYS A 87 -2.28 9.60 -4.52
C LYS A 87 -2.18 11.11 -4.81
N ASN A 88 -2.34 11.95 -3.80
CA ASN A 88 -2.55 13.38 -3.95
C ASN A 88 -1.36 14.26 -3.54
N LYS A 89 -0.37 13.71 -2.83
CA LYS A 89 0.76 14.48 -2.30
C LYS A 89 2.07 13.98 -2.88
N ASN A 90 3.06 14.87 -2.98
CA ASN A 90 4.41 14.52 -3.42
C ASN A 90 5.23 14.04 -2.22
N LEU A 91 4.84 12.91 -1.67
CA LEU A 91 5.49 12.25 -0.53
C LEU A 91 5.63 10.77 -0.84
N ASP A 92 6.67 10.12 -0.29
CA ASP A 92 6.78 8.67 -0.43
C ASP A 92 5.75 7.98 0.49
N PHE A 93 5.59 6.67 0.29
CA PHE A 93 4.57 5.91 0.99
C PHE A 93 4.75 5.93 2.51
N VAL A 94 6.00 5.78 3.00
CA VAL A 94 6.26 5.75 4.44
C VAL A 94 5.93 7.09 5.08
N ASP A 95 6.25 8.19 4.43
CA ASP A 95 5.89 9.53 4.92
C ASP A 95 4.36 9.72 4.91
N CYS A 96 3.69 9.22 3.88
CA CYS A 96 2.22 9.22 3.85
C CYS A 96 1.63 8.42 5.00
N LEU A 97 2.26 7.28 5.33
CA LEU A 97 1.85 6.44 6.45
C LEU A 97 1.98 7.20 7.78
N LEU A 98 3.11 7.88 7.99
CA LEU A 98 3.30 8.70 9.18
C LEU A 98 2.29 9.84 9.23
N CYS A 99 2.04 10.49 8.09
CA CYS A 99 1.01 11.54 8.01
C CYS A 99 -0.36 11.01 8.41
N ALA A 100 -0.73 9.82 7.93
CA ALA A 100 -1.99 9.19 8.31
C ALA A 100 -2.06 8.89 9.80
N TYR A 101 -0.96 8.38 10.38
CA TYR A 101 -0.90 8.11 11.82
C TYR A 101 -0.99 9.37 12.68
N SER A 102 -0.70 10.56 12.12
CA SER A 102 -0.83 11.81 12.88
C SER A 102 -2.25 12.08 13.33
N THR A 103 -3.22 11.39 12.77
CA THR A 103 -4.61 11.47 13.24
C THR A 103 -4.83 10.75 14.57
N LYS A 104 -3.90 9.92 15.00
CA LYS A 104 -3.98 9.13 16.23
C LYS A 104 -2.84 9.43 17.19
N ASP A 105 -1.65 9.68 16.67
CA ASP A 105 -0.43 9.83 17.44
C ASP A 105 0.26 11.14 17.09
N GLU A 106 1.09 11.64 18.00
CA GLU A 106 1.94 12.78 17.72
C GLU A 106 3.16 12.31 16.92
N ILE A 107 3.40 12.95 15.78
CA ILE A 107 4.50 12.60 14.89
C ILE A 107 5.59 13.66 14.98
N MET A 108 6.82 13.23 15.29
CA MET A 108 7.98 14.11 15.37
C MET A 108 8.84 13.91 14.14
N THR A 109 9.04 14.96 13.37
CA THR A 109 9.84 14.89 12.14
C THR A 109 10.47 16.23 11.85
N PHE A 110 11.67 16.22 11.25
CA PHE A 110 12.33 17.41 10.72
C PHE A 110 11.97 17.68 9.25
N ASP A 111 11.28 16.74 8.59
CA ASP A 111 10.95 16.86 7.18
C ASP A 111 9.83 17.88 6.97
N LYS A 112 10.12 18.92 6.17
CA LYS A 112 9.17 20.02 5.96
C LYS A 112 7.92 19.57 5.21
N LYS A 113 8.06 18.69 4.22
CA LYS A 113 6.93 18.21 3.45
C LYS A 113 6.02 17.34 4.30
N LEU A 114 6.60 16.50 5.16
CA LEU A 114 5.81 15.68 6.07
C LEU A 114 5.08 16.55 7.09
N ASN A 115 5.76 17.54 7.67
CA ASN A 115 5.12 18.47 8.60
C ASN A 115 3.95 19.21 7.93
N LYS A 116 4.12 19.60 6.67
CA LYS A 116 3.03 20.25 5.92
C LYS A 116 1.84 19.31 5.73
N CYS A 117 2.10 18.06 5.40
CA CYS A 117 1.04 17.04 5.28
C CYS A 117 0.26 16.89 6.59
N ILE A 118 0.98 16.82 7.71
CA ILE A 118 0.39 16.69 9.05
C ILE A 118 -0.48 17.89 9.38
N GLU A 119 -0.06 19.09 9.03
CA GLU A 119 -0.84 20.29 9.24
C GLU A 119 -2.14 20.30 8.41
N ASP A 120 -2.07 19.75 7.20
CA ASP A 120 -3.18 19.80 6.25
C ASP A 120 -4.20 18.66 6.41
N ILE A 121 -3.88 17.64 7.20
CA ILE A 121 -4.71 16.42 7.28
C ILE A 121 -6.01 16.61 8.12
#